data_2e29ae0f8bbdc08761b49b7fcaf42847
#
_entry.id   2e29ae0f8bbdc08761b49b7fcaf42847
#
_cell.length_a   1.000
_cell.length_b   1.000
_cell.length_c   1.000
_cell.angle_alpha   90.00
_cell.angle_beta   90.00
_cell.angle_gamma   90.00
#
_symmetry.space_group_name_H-M   'P 1'
#
loop_
_entity.id
_entity.type
_entity.pdbx_description
1 polymer ?
#
loop_
_entity_poly.entity_id
_entity_poly.type
_entity_poly.pdbx_seq_one_letter_code
_entity_poly.pdbx_strand_id
1 'polypeptide(L)'
;MPGQVPRCCEHSKPMEGTVKARLLLTSTFFLFVQIPAQAQVTVDVVKITCEQLSMEQLPFTSRDIILWLSGYYHREHNNTVIEPGAIKRDANNLNRYCYQHGEMTVMDAVKNMGLGK
;
A
#
# COMPACT_ATOMS: atom_id res chain seq x y z
N MET A 1 18.82 -11.83 -30.90
CA MET A 1 19.61 -10.65 -30.42
C MET A 1 19.32 -10.50 -28.92
N PRO A 2 20.27 -10.79 -28.04
CA PRO A 2 20.04 -10.67 -26.60
C PRO A 2 20.31 -9.23 -26.14
N GLY A 3 19.32 -8.66 -25.48
CA GLY A 3 19.39 -7.30 -24.92
C GLY A 3 20.31 -7.25 -23.70
N GLN A 4 21.25 -6.32 -23.72
CA GLN A 4 22.19 -6.03 -22.66
C GLN A 4 21.50 -5.32 -21.49
N VAL A 5 21.70 -5.86 -20.29
CA VAL A 5 21.37 -5.23 -19.01
C VAL A 5 22.49 -4.25 -18.64
N PRO A 6 22.23 -2.99 -18.31
CA PRO A 6 23.27 -2.07 -17.85
C PRO A 6 23.72 -2.44 -16.43
N ARG A 7 25.01 -2.69 -16.27
CA ARG A 7 25.67 -2.83 -14.97
C ARG A 7 25.91 -1.45 -14.39
N CYS A 8 25.23 -1.11 -13.32
CA CYS A 8 25.60 0.00 -12.45
C CYS A 8 26.35 -0.54 -11.22
N CYS A 9 27.67 -0.55 -11.27
CA CYS A 9 28.55 -0.58 -10.11
C CYS A 9 29.90 -0.02 -10.57
N GLU A 10 30.03 1.30 -10.55
CA GLU A 10 31.28 1.99 -10.76
C GLU A 10 31.99 2.16 -9.42
N HIS A 11 33.14 1.57 -9.39
CA HIS A 11 34.10 1.45 -8.31
C HIS A 11 34.71 2.82 -7.99
N SER A 12 34.41 3.42 -6.86
CA SER A 12 35.10 4.61 -6.37
C SER A 12 36.33 4.17 -5.58
N LYS A 13 37.51 4.43 -6.12
CA LYS A 13 38.82 4.28 -5.45
C LYS A 13 38.93 5.24 -4.27
N PRO A 14 39.47 4.80 -3.11
CA PRO A 14 39.86 5.72 -2.07
C PRO A 14 41.15 6.45 -2.43
N MET A 15 41.15 7.79 -2.42
CA MET A 15 42.32 8.61 -2.43
C MET A 15 42.94 8.65 -1.02
N GLU A 16 44.10 8.02 -0.85
CA GLU A 16 44.94 8.23 0.29
C GLU A 16 45.50 9.64 0.24
N GLY A 17 44.99 10.51 1.07
CA GLY A 17 45.56 11.84 1.34
C GLY A 17 46.07 11.90 2.77
N THR A 18 47.38 11.75 2.92
CA THR A 18 48.09 11.96 4.18
C THR A 18 47.95 13.42 4.62
N VAL A 19 47.20 13.72 5.67
CA VAL A 19 47.15 15.03 6.28
C VAL A 19 47.51 14.92 7.76
N LYS A 20 48.63 15.60 8.05
CA LYS A 20 49.29 15.75 9.36
C LYS A 20 48.30 16.22 10.44
N ALA A 21 48.47 15.61 11.61
CA ALA A 21 47.79 15.90 12.85
C ALA A 21 47.75 17.40 13.19
N ARG A 22 46.55 17.95 13.33
CA ARG A 22 46.27 19.08 14.21
C ARG A 22 45.01 18.76 14.97
N LEU A 23 45.19 18.54 16.27
CA LEU A 23 44.11 18.44 17.27
C LEU A 23 43.31 19.74 17.20
N LEU A 24 42.11 19.66 16.64
CA LEU A 24 41.02 20.58 16.90
C LEU A 24 39.87 19.76 17.42
N LEU A 25 39.58 19.96 18.71
CA LEU A 25 38.35 19.46 19.35
C LEU A 25 37.15 20.13 18.65
N THR A 26 36.65 19.51 17.59
CA THR A 26 35.35 19.83 17.05
C THR A 26 34.33 18.93 17.73
N SER A 27 33.64 19.53 18.69
CA SER A 27 32.42 18.98 19.30
C SER A 27 31.45 18.64 18.19
N THR A 28 31.42 17.35 17.80
CA THR A 28 30.47 16.86 16.81
C THR A 28 29.10 16.78 17.48
N PHE A 29 28.32 17.84 17.30
CA PHE A 29 26.92 17.88 17.68
C PHE A 29 26.16 16.86 16.77
N PHE A 30 26.03 15.65 17.25
CA PHE A 30 25.20 14.62 16.60
C PHE A 30 23.75 15.11 16.64
N LEU A 31 23.31 15.74 15.56
CA LEU A 31 21.90 15.94 15.27
C LEU A 31 21.29 14.54 15.08
N PHE A 32 20.68 14.02 16.15
CA PHE A 32 19.80 12.87 16.06
C PHE A 32 18.62 13.26 15.17
N VAL A 33 18.71 12.94 13.89
CA VAL A 33 17.55 12.93 12.99
C VAL A 33 16.64 11.82 13.49
N GLN A 34 15.64 12.20 14.28
CA GLN A 34 14.57 11.29 14.68
C GLN A 34 13.71 11.05 13.43
N ILE A 35 13.95 9.92 12.77
CA ILE A 35 13.05 9.42 11.72
C ILE A 35 11.78 9.01 12.44
N PRO A 36 10.63 9.64 12.18
CA PRO A 36 9.37 9.19 12.76
C PRO A 36 9.14 7.75 12.31
N ALA A 37 9.13 6.81 13.26
CA ALA A 37 8.71 5.46 13.01
C ALA A 37 7.23 5.54 12.60
N GLN A 38 6.93 5.34 11.31
CA GLN A 38 5.55 5.23 10.86
C GLN A 38 5.00 3.94 11.45
N ALA A 39 4.08 4.09 12.40
CA ALA A 39 3.36 2.97 12.96
C ALA A 39 2.60 2.28 11.81
N GLN A 40 2.89 1.01 11.58
CA GLN A 40 2.13 0.22 10.61
C GLN A 40 0.69 0.10 11.12
N VAL A 41 -0.23 0.71 10.38
CA VAL A 41 -1.65 0.59 10.67
C VAL A 41 -2.12 -0.76 10.14
N THR A 42 -2.44 -1.68 11.05
CA THR A 42 -3.06 -2.95 10.69
C THR A 42 -4.57 -2.76 10.64
N VAL A 43 -5.19 -3.07 9.52
CA VAL A 43 -6.64 -2.95 9.32
C VAL A 43 -7.24 -4.32 9.06
N ASP A 44 -8.29 -4.64 9.82
CA ASP A 44 -9.08 -5.86 9.62
C ASP A 44 -10.21 -5.57 8.64
N VAL A 45 -10.05 -6.01 7.40
CA VAL A 45 -10.99 -5.73 6.29
C VAL A 45 -12.40 -6.22 6.59
N VAL A 46 -12.54 -7.30 7.39
CA VAL A 46 -13.86 -7.86 7.75
C VAL A 46 -14.68 -6.93 8.64
N LYS A 47 -14.00 -6.07 9.41
CA LYS A 47 -14.63 -5.14 10.36
C LYS A 47 -14.88 -3.75 9.81
N ILE A 48 -14.42 -3.45 8.60
CA ILE A 48 -14.62 -2.14 7.99
C ILE A 48 -16.11 -1.91 7.75
N THR A 49 -16.63 -0.77 8.22
CA THR A 49 -17.98 -0.34 7.94
C THR A 49 -18.06 0.49 6.65
N CYS A 50 -19.23 0.51 6.04
CA CYS A 50 -19.50 1.36 4.89
C CYS A 50 -19.33 2.86 5.21
N GLU A 51 -19.64 3.29 6.44
CA GLU A 51 -19.41 4.65 6.90
C GLU A 51 -17.93 5.02 6.88
N GLN A 52 -17.06 4.17 7.45
CA GLN A 52 -15.60 4.39 7.44
C GLN A 52 -15.04 4.49 6.03
N LEU A 53 -15.55 3.67 5.10
CA LEU A 53 -15.16 3.72 3.69
C LEU A 53 -15.60 5.00 3.01
N SER A 54 -16.85 5.44 3.26
CA SER A 54 -17.43 6.63 2.63
C SER A 54 -16.84 7.95 3.16
N MET A 55 -16.37 7.97 4.40
CA MET A 55 -15.76 9.16 5.04
C MET A 55 -14.26 9.26 4.80
N GLU A 56 -13.67 8.40 3.96
CA GLU A 56 -12.23 8.38 3.68
C GLU A 56 -11.35 8.30 4.94
N GLN A 57 -11.87 7.65 6.00
CA GLN A 57 -11.14 7.47 7.26
C GLN A 57 -10.09 6.36 7.21
N LEU A 58 -9.99 5.68 6.07
CA LEU A 58 -9.10 4.55 5.87
C LEU A 58 -7.87 4.96 5.05
N PRO A 59 -6.71 4.33 5.30
CA PRO A 59 -5.49 4.60 4.54
C PRO A 59 -5.51 3.99 3.12
N PHE A 60 -6.64 3.44 2.68
CA PHE A 60 -6.83 2.79 1.38
C PHE A 60 -8.23 3.10 0.83
N THR A 61 -8.38 2.89 -0.48
CA THR A 61 -9.60 3.23 -1.22
C THR A 61 -10.53 2.02 -1.39
N SER A 62 -11.77 2.28 -1.79
CA SER A 62 -12.71 1.21 -2.19
C SER A 62 -12.17 0.32 -3.32
N ARG A 63 -11.31 0.87 -4.20
CA ARG A 63 -10.66 0.08 -5.24
C ARG A 63 -9.68 -0.95 -4.65
N ASP A 64 -8.92 -0.57 -3.62
CA ASP A 64 -7.99 -1.47 -2.95
C ASP A 64 -8.74 -2.59 -2.24
N ILE A 65 -9.87 -2.27 -1.61
CA ILE A 65 -10.76 -3.25 -0.99
C ILE A 65 -11.32 -4.23 -2.03
N ILE A 66 -11.84 -3.75 -3.15
CA ILE A 66 -12.38 -4.61 -4.21
C ILE A 66 -11.28 -5.49 -4.80
N LEU A 67 -10.09 -4.97 -5.01
CA LEU A 67 -8.96 -5.75 -5.49
C LEU A 67 -8.58 -6.88 -4.50
N TRP A 68 -8.54 -6.57 -3.20
CA TRP A 68 -8.29 -7.56 -2.15
C TRP A 68 -9.39 -8.63 -2.12
N LEU A 69 -10.65 -8.23 -2.16
CA LEU A 69 -11.81 -9.13 -2.18
C LEU A 69 -11.83 -9.99 -3.44
N SER A 70 -11.49 -9.43 -4.59
CA SER A 70 -11.34 -10.19 -5.84
C SER A 70 -10.34 -11.33 -5.66
N GLY A 71 -9.16 -11.05 -5.08
CA GLY A 71 -8.18 -12.10 -4.76
C GLY A 71 -8.69 -13.13 -3.77
N TYR A 72 -9.45 -12.70 -2.75
CA TYR A 72 -10.03 -13.58 -1.74
C TYR A 72 -11.04 -14.56 -2.35
N TYR A 73 -11.99 -14.09 -3.16
CA TYR A 73 -13.01 -14.92 -3.78
C TYR A 73 -12.49 -15.75 -4.96
N HIS A 74 -11.59 -15.21 -5.78
CA HIS A 74 -11.02 -15.94 -6.93
C HIS A 74 -10.14 -17.11 -6.51
N ARG A 75 -9.58 -17.07 -5.30
CA ARG A 75 -8.81 -18.18 -4.75
C ARG A 75 -9.64 -19.47 -4.66
N GLU A 76 -10.90 -19.37 -4.28
CA GLU A 76 -11.81 -20.53 -4.16
C GLU A 76 -12.11 -21.18 -5.53
N HIS A 77 -12.02 -20.39 -6.61
CA HIS A 77 -12.32 -20.82 -7.98
C HIS A 77 -11.07 -21.06 -8.84
N ASN A 78 -9.86 -21.04 -8.26
CA ASN A 78 -8.59 -21.15 -8.98
C ASN A 78 -8.48 -20.18 -10.17
N ASN A 79 -9.13 -19.02 -10.09
CA ASN A 79 -9.10 -17.99 -11.10
C ASN A 79 -8.04 -16.95 -10.76
N THR A 80 -7.06 -16.76 -11.64
CA THR A 80 -5.96 -15.80 -11.48
C THR A 80 -6.10 -14.58 -12.39
N VAL A 81 -7.20 -14.48 -13.13
CA VAL A 81 -7.44 -13.39 -14.09
C VAL A 81 -8.03 -12.18 -13.36
N ILE A 82 -7.42 -11.02 -13.49
CA ILE A 82 -7.92 -9.75 -12.99
C ILE A 82 -8.32 -8.87 -14.16
N GLU A 83 -9.58 -8.39 -14.15
CA GLU A 83 -10.09 -7.43 -15.13
C GLU A 83 -10.10 -6.01 -14.50
N PRO A 84 -9.19 -5.10 -14.86
CA PRO A 84 -9.11 -3.77 -14.25
C PRO A 84 -10.37 -2.93 -14.43
N GLY A 85 -11.09 -3.13 -15.53
CA GLY A 85 -12.37 -2.47 -15.79
C GLY A 85 -13.48 -2.91 -14.84
N ALA A 86 -13.54 -4.20 -14.52
CA ALA A 86 -14.46 -4.74 -13.52
C ALA A 86 -14.16 -4.17 -12.14
N ILE A 87 -12.90 -4.20 -11.70
CA ILE A 87 -12.47 -3.64 -10.42
C ILE A 87 -12.93 -2.18 -10.26
N LYS A 88 -12.77 -1.36 -11.30
CA LYS A 88 -13.22 0.04 -11.28
C LYS A 88 -14.74 0.17 -11.13
N ARG A 89 -15.51 -0.61 -11.91
CA ARG A 89 -16.98 -0.59 -11.84
C ARG A 89 -17.48 -1.01 -10.47
N ASP A 90 -16.91 -2.08 -9.93
CA ASP A 90 -17.31 -2.66 -8.65
C ASP A 90 -16.95 -1.74 -7.47
N ALA A 91 -15.79 -1.07 -7.52
CA ALA A 91 -15.42 -0.06 -6.55
C ALA A 91 -16.40 1.12 -6.54
N ASN A 92 -16.82 1.61 -7.72
CA ASN A 92 -17.80 2.69 -7.82
C ASN A 92 -19.19 2.24 -7.31
N ASN A 93 -19.58 1.01 -7.59
CA ASN A 93 -20.83 0.45 -7.12
C ASN A 93 -20.81 0.28 -5.60
N LEU A 94 -19.71 -0.23 -5.04
CA LEU A 94 -19.52 -0.36 -3.60
C LEU A 94 -19.62 1.01 -2.90
N ASN A 95 -18.95 2.03 -3.41
CA ASN A 95 -19.05 3.38 -2.84
C ASN A 95 -20.49 3.88 -2.81
N ARG A 96 -21.22 3.73 -3.89
CA ARG A 96 -22.63 4.14 -3.98
C ARG A 96 -23.52 3.36 -3.01
N TYR A 97 -23.30 2.07 -2.90
CA TYR A 97 -24.03 1.20 -1.98
C TYR A 97 -23.74 1.57 -0.53
N CYS A 98 -22.48 1.74 -0.19
CA CYS A 98 -22.03 2.12 1.14
C CYS A 98 -22.54 3.50 1.59
N TYR A 99 -22.65 4.45 0.67
CA TYR A 99 -23.22 5.76 0.97
C TYR A 99 -24.67 5.68 1.52
N GLN A 100 -25.41 4.66 1.13
CA GLN A 100 -26.79 4.44 1.56
C GLN A 100 -26.93 3.49 2.78
N HIS A 101 -25.85 2.77 3.13
CA HIS A 101 -25.88 1.70 4.13
C HIS A 101 -24.68 1.79 5.10
N GLY A 102 -24.48 2.97 5.71
CA GLY A 102 -23.30 3.28 6.53
C GLY A 102 -22.99 2.27 7.65
N GLU A 103 -24.03 1.78 8.33
CA GLU A 103 -23.92 0.84 9.45
C GLU A 103 -23.48 -0.59 9.02
N MET A 104 -23.59 -0.90 7.74
CA MET A 104 -23.27 -2.24 7.22
C MET A 104 -21.75 -2.42 7.11
N THR A 105 -21.26 -3.67 7.28
CA THR A 105 -19.89 -3.97 6.97
C THR A 105 -19.65 -4.00 5.45
N VAL A 106 -18.46 -3.64 5.01
CA VAL A 106 -18.08 -3.72 3.59
C VAL A 106 -18.22 -5.14 3.04
N MET A 107 -17.92 -6.15 3.85
CA MET A 107 -18.07 -7.56 3.46
C MET A 107 -19.53 -7.92 3.18
N ASP A 108 -20.46 -7.47 4.02
CA ASP A 108 -21.89 -7.73 3.82
C ASP A 108 -22.43 -6.93 2.62
N ALA A 109 -21.95 -5.71 2.43
CA ALA A 109 -22.28 -4.91 1.25
C ALA A 109 -21.89 -5.65 -0.04
N VAL A 110 -20.66 -6.17 -0.12
CA VAL A 110 -20.17 -6.93 -1.28
C VAL A 110 -20.97 -8.19 -1.53
N LYS A 111 -21.33 -8.93 -0.47
CA LYS A 111 -22.20 -10.12 -0.58
C LYS A 111 -23.59 -9.75 -1.12
N ASN A 112 -24.20 -8.68 -0.58
CA ASN A 112 -25.52 -8.23 -1.00
C ASN A 112 -25.54 -7.73 -2.45
N MET A 113 -24.45 -7.16 -2.92
CA MET A 113 -24.26 -6.76 -4.32
C MET A 113 -23.95 -7.93 -5.25
N GLY A 114 -23.71 -9.12 -4.72
CA GLY A 114 -23.36 -10.31 -5.49
C GLY A 114 -21.98 -10.27 -6.16
N LEU A 115 -21.08 -9.43 -5.67
CA LEU A 115 -19.73 -9.30 -6.21
C LEU A 115 -18.76 -10.43 -5.79
N GLY A 116 -19.19 -11.31 -4.90
CA GLY A 116 -18.39 -12.43 -4.38
C GLY A 116 -18.75 -13.80 -4.98
N LYS A 117 -19.32 -13.84 -6.18
CA LYS A 117 -19.73 -15.09 -6.85
C LYS A 117 -18.86 -15.42 -8.02
#